data_9a77b18102201b1a0a66f4572eb7a946
#
_entry.id   9a77b18102201b1a0a66f4572eb7a946
#
_cell.length_a   1.000
_cell.length_b   1.000
_cell.length_c   1.000
_cell.angle_alpha   90.00
_cell.angle_beta   90.00
_cell.angle_gamma   90.00
#
_symmetry.space_group_name_H-M   'P 1'
#
loop_
_entity.id
_entity.type
_entity.pdbx_description
1 polymer ?
#
loop_
_entity_poly.entity_id
_entity_poly.type
_entity_poly.pdbx_seq_one_letter_code
_entity_poly.pdbx_strand_id
1 'polypeptide(L)'
;TPAAGARVMSLQEPTSKMSKSDDSDAGCVYLVDEPGAVMKKFKRAVTDSDTGPDAVRYDRVNKPGVANLLDIHAAVTDRTPQAVADEYEQYGALKVATGEAVLAVLDPIRLRYQELMNDRGELARLLRVGADKARAVASVTLDRAHTNIGMVPR
;
A
#
# COMPACT_ATOMS: atom_id res chain seq x y z
N THR A 1 5.12 10.98 9.92
CA THR A 1 4.33 9.75 9.77
C THR A 1 2.91 10.20 9.45
N PRO A 2 2.25 9.70 8.41
CA PRO A 2 0.88 10.07 8.09
C PRO A 2 -0.05 9.70 9.27
N ALA A 3 -1.05 10.54 9.53
CA ALA A 3 -2.00 10.33 10.62
C ALA A 3 -2.93 9.13 10.34
N ALA A 4 -3.28 8.90 9.08
CA ALA A 4 -4.03 7.75 8.62
C ALA A 4 -3.15 6.86 7.72
N GLY A 5 -3.43 5.56 7.65
CA GLY A 5 -2.72 4.63 6.77
C GLY A 5 -1.30 4.25 7.20
N ALA A 6 -0.84 4.66 8.39
CA ALA A 6 0.48 4.28 8.89
C ALA A 6 0.66 2.74 9.00
N ARG A 7 -0.42 2.02 9.16
CA ARG A 7 -0.49 0.56 9.15
C ARG A 7 -1.75 0.10 8.45
N VAL A 8 -1.60 -0.44 7.26
CA VAL A 8 -2.70 -1.03 6.47
C VAL A 8 -2.91 -2.46 6.95
N MET A 9 -4.17 -2.82 7.23
CA MET A 9 -4.55 -4.16 7.66
C MET A 9 -5.03 -5.00 6.48
N SER A 10 -5.00 -6.33 6.63
CA SER A 10 -5.49 -7.26 5.63
C SER A 10 -6.97 -7.00 5.29
N LEU A 11 -7.35 -7.13 4.03
CA LEU A 11 -8.74 -7.00 3.61
C LEU A 11 -9.60 -8.20 4.02
N GLN A 12 -8.99 -9.34 4.35
CA GLN A 12 -9.68 -10.55 4.79
C GLN A 12 -9.61 -10.77 6.30
N GLU A 13 -8.52 -10.33 6.92
CA GLU A 13 -8.31 -10.42 8.36
C GLU A 13 -7.90 -9.04 8.90
N PRO A 14 -8.88 -8.15 9.14
CA PRO A 14 -8.61 -6.74 9.44
C PRO A 14 -7.97 -6.48 10.82
N THR A 15 -7.77 -7.51 11.62
CA THR A 15 -6.99 -7.47 12.87
C THR A 15 -5.51 -7.76 12.64
N SER A 16 -5.16 -8.31 11.48
CA SER A 16 -3.79 -8.63 11.07
C SER A 16 -3.27 -7.63 10.05
N LYS A 17 -1.97 -7.30 10.10
CA LYS A 17 -1.33 -6.41 9.11
C LYS A 17 -1.39 -7.05 7.72
N MET A 18 -1.69 -6.25 6.69
CA MET A 18 -1.57 -6.68 5.29
C MET A 18 -0.15 -7.18 5.01
N SER A 19 -0.03 -8.40 4.50
CA SER A 19 1.25 -9.06 4.25
C SER A 19 1.25 -9.77 2.91
N LYS A 20 2.36 -9.64 2.16
CA LYS A 20 2.59 -10.39 0.93
C LYS A 20 2.92 -11.87 1.19
N SER A 21 3.14 -12.24 2.44
CA SER A 21 3.49 -13.60 2.86
C SER A 21 2.29 -14.36 3.45
N ASP A 22 1.08 -13.80 3.35
CA ASP A 22 -0.13 -14.48 3.77
C ASP A 22 -0.46 -15.63 2.80
N ASP A 23 -1.07 -16.69 3.30
CA ASP A 23 -1.46 -17.88 2.51
C ASP A 23 -2.49 -17.54 1.42
N SER A 24 -3.21 -16.43 1.53
CA SER A 24 -4.22 -15.98 0.60
C SER A 24 -3.93 -14.58 0.07
N ASP A 25 -3.83 -14.46 -1.27
CA ASP A 25 -3.71 -13.18 -1.96
C ASP A 25 -4.93 -12.26 -1.81
N ALA A 26 -6.05 -12.77 -1.31
CA ALA A 26 -7.30 -12.00 -1.20
C ALA A 26 -7.20 -10.86 -0.17
N GLY A 27 -6.35 -11.00 0.83
CA GLY A 27 -6.13 -10.03 1.90
C GLY A 27 -5.15 -8.91 1.55
N CYS A 28 -4.39 -9.05 0.44
CA CYS A 28 -3.31 -8.14 0.06
C CYS A 28 -3.55 -7.53 -1.32
N VAL A 29 -3.31 -6.24 -1.47
CA VAL A 29 -3.30 -5.54 -2.77
C VAL A 29 -1.85 -5.30 -3.17
N TYR A 30 -1.47 -5.79 -4.35
CA TYR A 30 -0.13 -5.60 -4.90
C TYR A 30 -0.10 -4.39 -5.85
N LEU A 31 1.04 -3.71 -5.92
CA LEU A 31 1.22 -2.52 -6.77
C LEU A 31 1.00 -2.81 -8.28
N VAL A 32 1.16 -4.06 -8.68
CA VAL A 32 1.03 -4.50 -10.09
C VAL A 32 -0.23 -5.32 -10.34
N ASP A 33 -1.14 -5.42 -9.36
CA ASP A 33 -2.42 -6.07 -9.57
C ASP A 33 -3.20 -5.37 -10.69
N GLU A 34 -3.88 -6.18 -11.52
CA GLU A 34 -4.79 -5.64 -12.52
C GLU A 34 -6.01 -4.96 -11.87
N PRO A 35 -6.53 -3.86 -12.45
CA PRO A 35 -7.62 -3.09 -11.85
C PRO A 35 -8.83 -3.92 -11.43
N GLY A 36 -9.21 -4.90 -12.26
CA GLY A 36 -10.31 -5.81 -11.94
C GLY A 36 -10.05 -6.69 -10.72
N ALA A 37 -8.79 -7.09 -10.49
CA ALA A 37 -8.40 -7.87 -9.31
C ALA A 37 -8.44 -7.00 -8.04
N VAL A 38 -7.94 -5.77 -8.11
CA VAL A 38 -8.02 -4.79 -7.01
C VAL A 38 -9.47 -4.57 -6.61
N MET A 39 -10.35 -4.22 -7.55
CA MET A 39 -11.77 -4.01 -7.29
C MET A 39 -12.45 -5.23 -6.69
N LYS A 40 -12.11 -6.44 -7.14
CA LYS A 40 -12.65 -7.69 -6.59
C LYS A 40 -12.21 -7.89 -5.13
N LYS A 41 -10.96 -7.57 -4.79
CA LYS A 41 -10.42 -7.66 -3.43
C LYS A 41 -11.16 -6.69 -2.50
N PHE A 42 -11.34 -5.42 -2.89
CA PHE A 42 -12.10 -4.45 -2.10
C PHE A 42 -13.57 -4.83 -1.92
N LYS A 43 -14.26 -5.24 -2.98
CA LYS A 43 -15.67 -5.71 -2.89
C LYS A 43 -15.83 -6.88 -1.92
N ARG A 44 -14.83 -7.74 -1.79
CA ARG A 44 -14.82 -8.90 -0.88
C ARG A 44 -14.17 -8.64 0.47
N ALA A 45 -13.69 -7.42 0.72
CA ALA A 45 -13.10 -7.06 2.01
C ALA A 45 -14.07 -7.36 3.16
N VAL A 46 -13.55 -7.93 4.24
CA VAL A 46 -14.36 -8.31 5.40
C VAL A 46 -14.84 -7.06 6.13
N THR A 47 -16.13 -7.01 6.43
CA THR A 47 -16.78 -6.02 7.28
C THR A 47 -17.75 -6.75 8.21
N ASP A 48 -18.21 -6.09 9.27
CA ASP A 48 -19.29 -6.61 10.11
C ASP A 48 -20.63 -6.65 9.37
N SER A 49 -21.70 -7.06 10.05
CA SER A 49 -23.04 -7.22 9.50
C SER A 49 -24.01 -6.10 9.88
N ASP A 50 -23.51 -4.99 10.42
CA ASP A 50 -24.38 -3.85 10.79
C ASP A 50 -25.03 -3.25 9.54
N THR A 51 -26.22 -2.71 9.74
CA THR A 51 -27.02 -2.04 8.71
C THR A 51 -27.61 -0.74 9.27
N GLY A 52 -28.02 0.16 8.39
CA GLY A 52 -28.61 1.45 8.77
C GLY A 52 -27.60 2.61 8.70
N PRO A 53 -28.05 3.83 9.08
CA PRO A 53 -27.27 5.05 8.85
C PRO A 53 -25.93 5.09 9.64
N ASP A 54 -25.86 4.41 10.78
CA ASP A 54 -24.63 4.36 11.60
C ASP A 54 -23.73 3.15 11.30
N ALA A 55 -24.03 2.38 10.26
CA ALA A 55 -23.24 1.21 9.89
C ALA A 55 -21.80 1.61 9.54
N VAL A 56 -21.61 2.66 8.74
CA VAL A 56 -20.29 3.18 8.39
C VAL A 56 -19.85 4.22 9.41
N ARG A 57 -19.05 3.79 10.38
CA ARG A 57 -18.42 4.67 11.36
C ARG A 57 -16.99 4.23 11.66
N TYR A 58 -16.15 5.17 12.05
CA TYR A 58 -14.75 4.88 12.36
C TYR A 58 -14.61 4.36 13.80
N ASP A 59 -14.47 3.04 13.94
CA ASP A 59 -14.31 2.34 15.22
C ASP A 59 -13.37 1.15 15.02
N ARG A 60 -12.11 1.32 15.43
CA ARG A 60 -11.08 0.28 15.26
C ARG A 60 -11.28 -0.94 16.15
N VAL A 61 -12.04 -0.81 17.23
CA VAL A 61 -12.24 -1.89 18.20
C VAL A 61 -13.40 -2.78 17.78
N ASN A 62 -14.55 -2.17 17.49
CA ASN A 62 -15.78 -2.91 17.20
C ASN A 62 -15.99 -3.14 15.70
N LYS A 63 -15.35 -2.32 14.84
CA LYS A 63 -15.50 -2.36 13.38
C LYS A 63 -14.15 -2.34 12.66
N PRO A 64 -13.23 -3.29 12.95
CA PRO A 64 -11.87 -3.25 12.41
C PRO A 64 -11.83 -3.28 10.87
N GLY A 65 -12.75 -4.00 10.21
CA GLY A 65 -12.82 -4.06 8.76
C GLY A 65 -13.26 -2.74 8.12
N VAL A 66 -14.26 -2.11 8.68
CA VAL A 66 -14.74 -0.79 8.21
C VAL A 66 -13.68 0.27 8.49
N ALA A 67 -13.09 0.27 9.69
CA ALA A 67 -12.03 1.20 10.05
C ALA A 67 -10.81 1.07 9.14
N ASN A 68 -10.41 -0.16 8.75
CA ASN A 68 -9.33 -0.37 7.79
C ASN A 68 -9.65 0.23 6.41
N LEU A 69 -10.87 0.03 5.89
CA LEU A 69 -11.28 0.64 4.62
C LEU A 69 -11.26 2.17 4.69
N LEU A 70 -11.75 2.75 5.79
CA LEU A 70 -11.73 4.19 6.02
C LEU A 70 -10.29 4.73 6.16
N ASP A 71 -9.40 4.02 6.85
CA ASP A 71 -7.98 4.39 6.95
C ASP A 71 -7.29 4.37 5.57
N ILE A 72 -7.55 3.34 4.75
CA ILE A 72 -7.00 3.24 3.40
C ILE A 72 -7.52 4.38 2.52
N HIS A 73 -8.85 4.60 2.50
CA HIS A 73 -9.46 5.67 1.71
C HIS A 73 -8.92 7.04 2.10
N ALA A 74 -8.89 7.32 3.39
CA ALA A 74 -8.38 8.57 3.95
C ALA A 74 -6.91 8.81 3.56
N ALA A 75 -6.07 7.77 3.64
CA ALA A 75 -4.65 7.86 3.30
C ALA A 75 -4.39 8.18 1.83
N VAL A 76 -5.19 7.64 0.90
CA VAL A 76 -5.02 7.87 -0.56
C VAL A 76 -5.71 9.14 -1.05
N THR A 77 -6.59 9.74 -0.25
CA THR A 77 -7.31 10.98 -0.60
C THR A 77 -6.91 12.19 0.25
N ASP A 78 -5.91 12.03 1.12
CA ASP A 78 -5.41 13.07 2.05
C ASP A 78 -6.52 13.65 2.94
N ARG A 79 -7.36 12.78 3.50
CA ARG A 79 -8.51 13.11 4.34
C ARG A 79 -8.42 12.45 5.71
N THR A 80 -9.38 12.73 6.58
CA THR A 80 -9.53 12.00 7.85
C THR A 80 -10.50 10.82 7.68
N PRO A 81 -10.30 9.69 8.39
CA PRO A 81 -11.22 8.54 8.34
C PRO A 81 -12.66 8.91 8.71
N GLN A 82 -12.83 9.86 9.64
CA GLN A 82 -14.13 10.35 10.06
C GLN A 82 -14.85 11.10 8.91
N ALA A 83 -14.13 12.03 8.24
CA ALA A 83 -14.70 12.77 7.12
C ALA A 83 -15.06 11.88 5.93
N VAL A 84 -14.36 10.75 5.77
CA VAL A 84 -14.72 9.73 4.77
C VAL A 84 -15.96 8.96 5.24
N ALA A 85 -16.06 8.60 6.52
CA ALA A 85 -17.20 7.85 7.06
C ALA A 85 -18.53 8.60 6.87
N ASP A 86 -18.51 9.93 7.03
CA ASP A 86 -19.69 10.78 6.91
C ASP A 86 -20.33 10.81 5.50
N GLU A 87 -19.61 10.29 4.48
CA GLU A 87 -20.08 10.27 3.07
C GLU A 87 -20.80 8.97 2.68
N TYR A 88 -20.71 7.93 3.51
CA TYR A 88 -21.21 6.61 3.15
C TYR A 88 -22.14 6.06 4.23
N GLU A 89 -23.31 5.59 3.82
CA GLU A 89 -24.25 4.87 4.69
C GLU A 89 -24.13 3.36 4.54
N GLN A 90 -23.50 2.87 3.47
CA GLN A 90 -23.47 1.45 3.10
C GLN A 90 -22.04 0.96 2.82
N TYR A 91 -21.72 -0.22 3.31
CA TYR A 91 -20.41 -0.86 3.07
C TYR A 91 -20.11 -1.08 1.59
N GLY A 92 -21.13 -1.41 0.79
CA GLY A 92 -20.95 -1.63 -0.64
C GLY A 92 -20.41 -0.39 -1.36
N ALA A 93 -20.98 0.78 -1.07
CA ALA A 93 -20.55 2.05 -1.62
C ALA A 93 -19.11 2.41 -1.14
N LEU A 94 -18.83 2.29 0.16
CA LEU A 94 -17.49 2.52 0.72
C LEU A 94 -16.44 1.60 0.09
N LYS A 95 -16.74 0.30 -0.08
CA LYS A 95 -15.80 -0.68 -0.69
C LYS A 95 -15.46 -0.32 -2.13
N VAL A 96 -16.45 0.09 -2.90
CA VAL A 96 -16.25 0.50 -4.31
C VAL A 96 -15.42 1.77 -4.37
N ALA A 97 -15.82 2.81 -3.64
CA ALA A 97 -15.13 4.09 -3.62
C ALA A 97 -13.68 3.97 -3.13
N THR A 98 -13.44 3.13 -2.10
CA THR A 98 -12.08 2.86 -1.62
C THR A 98 -11.23 2.16 -2.69
N GLY A 99 -11.80 1.17 -3.39
CA GLY A 99 -11.11 0.50 -4.49
C GLY A 99 -10.75 1.46 -5.64
N GLU A 100 -11.67 2.34 -6.02
CA GLU A 100 -11.44 3.37 -7.05
C GLU A 100 -10.38 4.39 -6.63
N ALA A 101 -10.43 4.87 -5.39
CA ALA A 101 -9.43 5.79 -4.85
C ALA A 101 -8.02 5.17 -4.82
N VAL A 102 -7.93 3.90 -4.44
CA VAL A 102 -6.65 3.16 -4.47
C VAL A 102 -6.16 2.96 -5.90
N LEU A 103 -7.03 2.62 -6.84
CA LEU A 103 -6.66 2.47 -8.26
C LEU A 103 -6.13 3.79 -8.85
N ALA A 104 -6.72 4.92 -8.51
CA ALA A 104 -6.23 6.23 -8.96
C ALA A 104 -4.76 6.48 -8.57
N VAL A 105 -4.31 5.94 -7.43
CA VAL A 105 -2.91 6.03 -6.99
C VAL A 105 -2.04 4.92 -7.63
N LEU A 106 -2.57 3.70 -7.77
CA LEU A 106 -1.79 2.56 -8.25
C LEU A 106 -1.60 2.55 -9.77
N ASP A 107 -2.58 3.00 -10.56
CA ASP A 107 -2.54 2.93 -12.02
C ASP A 107 -1.33 3.64 -12.63
N PRO A 108 -0.95 4.87 -12.25
CA PRO A 108 0.26 5.51 -12.76
C PRO A 108 1.53 4.71 -12.46
N ILE A 109 1.60 4.10 -11.27
CA ILE A 109 2.74 3.26 -10.85
C ILE A 109 2.80 2.00 -11.70
N ARG A 110 1.66 1.32 -11.87
CA ARG A 110 1.54 0.10 -12.67
C ARG A 110 1.91 0.34 -14.13
N LEU A 111 1.39 1.41 -14.72
CA LEU A 111 1.72 1.78 -16.10
C LEU A 111 3.22 2.05 -16.27
N ARG A 112 3.81 2.82 -15.35
CA ARG A 112 5.25 3.10 -15.40
C ARG A 112 6.10 1.83 -15.22
N TYR A 113 5.66 0.93 -14.34
CA TYR A 113 6.29 -0.39 -14.20
C TYR A 113 6.25 -1.18 -15.52
N GLN A 114 5.10 -1.23 -16.19
CA GLN A 114 4.95 -1.94 -17.47
C GLN A 114 5.84 -1.33 -18.57
N GLU A 115 5.91 0.01 -18.67
CA GLU A 115 6.82 0.69 -19.60
C GLU A 115 8.27 0.27 -19.37
N LEU A 116 8.75 0.32 -18.13
CA LEU A 116 10.12 -0.05 -17.77
C LEU A 116 10.42 -1.54 -18.01
N MET A 117 9.45 -2.41 -17.75
CA MET A 117 9.61 -3.85 -18.03
C MET A 117 9.69 -4.16 -19.52
N ASN A 118 9.07 -3.33 -20.36
CA ASN A 118 9.14 -3.45 -21.83
C ASN A 118 10.42 -2.83 -22.40
N ASP A 119 11.06 -1.88 -21.71
CA ASP A 119 12.33 -1.26 -22.10
C ASP A 119 13.47 -1.67 -21.14
N ARG A 120 14.04 -2.82 -21.40
CA ARG A 120 15.17 -3.36 -20.61
C ARG A 120 16.42 -2.47 -20.63
N GLY A 121 16.63 -1.70 -21.72
CA GLY A 121 17.75 -0.78 -21.84
C GLY A 121 17.62 0.38 -20.86
N GLU A 122 16.46 1.01 -20.84
CA GLU A 122 16.17 2.10 -19.90
C GLU A 122 16.16 1.59 -18.45
N LEU A 123 15.57 0.43 -18.18
CA LEU A 123 15.61 -0.18 -16.85
C LEU A 123 17.04 -0.39 -16.37
N ALA A 124 17.92 -0.97 -17.21
CA ALA A 124 19.32 -1.18 -16.87
C ALA A 124 20.07 0.14 -16.63
N ARG A 125 19.77 1.18 -17.42
CA ARG A 125 20.34 2.52 -17.24
C ARG A 125 19.94 3.13 -15.88
N LEU A 126 18.66 3.07 -15.53
CA LEU A 126 18.16 3.57 -14.24
C LEU A 126 18.77 2.83 -13.05
N LEU A 127 18.83 1.50 -13.13
CA LEU A 127 19.47 0.68 -12.08
C LEU A 127 20.95 1.01 -11.91
N ARG A 128 21.70 1.25 -13.00
CA ARG A 128 23.09 1.67 -12.95
C ARG A 128 23.26 3.01 -12.26
N VAL A 129 22.46 4.01 -12.63
CA VAL A 129 22.48 5.32 -11.97
C VAL A 129 22.19 5.21 -10.47
N GLY A 130 21.22 4.38 -10.09
CA GLY A 130 20.92 4.11 -8.66
C GLY A 130 22.10 3.42 -7.94
N ALA A 131 22.71 2.41 -8.56
CA ALA A 131 23.84 1.69 -8.01
C ALA A 131 25.07 2.60 -7.83
N ASP A 132 25.35 3.48 -8.79
CA ASP A 132 26.46 4.42 -8.70
C ASP A 132 26.26 5.44 -7.57
N LYS A 133 25.05 5.96 -7.39
CA LYS A 133 24.70 6.84 -6.26
C LYS A 133 24.89 6.12 -4.91
N ALA A 134 24.37 4.90 -4.81
CA ALA A 134 24.49 4.09 -3.58
C ALA A 134 25.99 3.77 -3.28
N ARG A 135 26.76 3.42 -4.30
CA ARG A 135 28.18 3.13 -4.17
C ARG A 135 28.97 4.35 -3.70
N ALA A 136 28.70 5.53 -4.26
CA ALA A 136 29.36 6.77 -3.87
C ALA A 136 29.19 7.09 -2.37
N VAL A 137 28.04 6.78 -1.79
CA VAL A 137 27.80 6.97 -0.37
C VAL A 137 28.39 5.85 0.47
N ALA A 138 28.20 4.60 0.06
CA ALA A 138 28.60 3.43 0.84
C ALA A 138 30.11 3.22 0.88
N SER A 139 30.84 3.52 -0.21
CA SER A 139 32.30 3.29 -0.29
C SER A 139 33.06 4.04 0.79
N VAL A 140 32.69 5.28 1.10
CA VAL A 140 33.33 6.10 2.15
C VAL A 140 33.30 5.40 3.52
N THR A 141 32.16 4.81 3.86
CA THR A 141 32.03 4.08 5.13
C THR A 141 32.72 2.73 5.09
N LEU A 142 32.63 2.02 3.95
CA LEU A 142 33.26 0.74 3.76
C LEU A 142 34.79 0.85 3.82
N ASP A 143 35.40 1.82 3.14
CA ASP A 143 36.85 2.06 3.12
C ASP A 143 37.36 2.40 4.51
N ARG A 144 36.62 3.22 5.27
CA ARG A 144 36.92 3.53 6.67
C ARG A 144 36.86 2.27 7.55
N ALA A 145 35.86 1.41 7.35
CA ALA A 145 35.75 0.15 8.08
C ALA A 145 36.93 -0.78 7.75
N HIS A 146 37.26 -0.95 6.48
CA HIS A 146 38.42 -1.77 6.02
C HIS A 146 39.73 -1.27 6.64
N THR A 147 39.97 0.03 6.59
CA THR A 147 41.17 0.64 7.18
C THR A 147 41.23 0.36 8.68
N ASN A 148 40.13 0.54 9.43
CA ASN A 148 40.12 0.36 10.88
C ASN A 148 40.34 -1.09 11.33
N ILE A 149 40.02 -2.08 10.51
CA ILE A 149 40.26 -3.52 10.80
C ILE A 149 41.51 -4.06 10.13
N GLY A 150 42.32 -3.19 9.48
CA GLY A 150 43.57 -3.58 8.84
C GLY A 150 43.42 -4.33 7.51
N MET A 151 42.26 -4.25 6.84
CA MET A 151 42.05 -4.80 5.50
C MET A 151 42.55 -3.80 4.45
N VAL A 152 43.21 -4.32 3.41
CA VAL A 152 43.65 -3.49 2.27
C VAL A 152 42.40 -3.06 1.48
N PRO A 153 42.22 -1.77 1.18
CA PRO A 153 41.17 -1.31 0.29
C PRO A 153 41.30 -1.94 -1.10
N ARG A 154 40.16 -2.29 -1.71
CA ARG A 154 40.12 -2.82 -3.09
C ARG A 154 40.11 -1.71 -4.11
#